data_8da7233fb00224d8d38ee7335eb35110
#
_entry.id   8da7233fb00224d8d38ee7335eb35110
#
_cell.length_a   1.000
_cell.length_b   1.000
_cell.length_c   1.000
_cell.angle_alpha   90.00
_cell.angle_beta   90.00
_cell.angle_gamma   90.00
#
_symmetry.space_group_name_H-M   'P 1'
#
loop_
_entity.id
_entity.type
_entity.pdbx_description
1 polymer ?
#
loop_
_entity_poly.entity_id
_entity_poly.type
_entity_poly.pdbx_seq_one_letter_code
_entity_poly.pdbx_strand_id
1 'polypeptide(L)'
;MTGVQTCALPISMLSDLLEAKDRQLLNHCSRVSFYATLLANRMNLTLAEQKSLALGAFLHDIGKIGSDPYQFADDEITMTGESAGNRRHPEQGAKLVLPLGLPAEVGQIIAYHHERWDGSGYPFGLQKEGVPQLARIVCLAQTFDIGRAHV
;
A
#
# COMPACT_ATOMS: atom_id res chain seq x y z
N MET A 1 3.07 31.04 -5.36
CA MET A 1 2.36 30.44 -4.18
C MET A 1 1.16 29.61 -4.62
N THR A 2 1.33 28.51 -5.35
CA THR A 2 0.20 27.72 -5.89
C THR A 2 0.45 26.21 -5.95
N GLY A 3 1.52 25.71 -5.30
CA GLY A 3 1.92 24.29 -5.41
C GLY A 3 1.33 23.34 -4.35
N VAL A 4 0.70 23.83 -3.29
CA VAL A 4 0.26 22.99 -2.16
C VAL A 4 -1.22 22.57 -2.26
N GLN A 5 -2.04 23.34 -2.98
CA GLN A 5 -3.48 23.08 -3.07
C GLN A 5 -3.88 21.97 -4.07
N THR A 6 -3.04 21.67 -5.05
CA THR A 6 -3.38 20.70 -6.11
C THR A 6 -3.22 19.23 -5.69
N CYS A 7 -2.47 18.93 -4.62
CA CYS A 7 -2.26 17.55 -4.15
C CYS A 7 -3.27 17.09 -3.07
N ALA A 8 -3.87 18.01 -2.33
CA ALA A 8 -4.78 17.69 -1.24
C ALA A 8 -6.14 17.14 -1.73
N LEU A 9 -6.68 17.70 -2.81
CA LEU A 9 -7.97 17.28 -3.38
C LEU A 9 -7.94 15.84 -3.91
N PRO A 10 -6.94 15.40 -4.70
CA PRO A 10 -6.85 14.01 -5.13
C PRO A 10 -6.75 13.02 -3.97
N ILE A 11 -6.02 13.36 -2.91
CA ILE A 11 -5.84 12.47 -1.76
C ILE A 11 -7.14 12.33 -0.96
N SER A 12 -7.89 13.42 -0.73
CA SER A 12 -9.19 13.34 -0.06
C SER A 12 -10.19 12.51 -0.87
N MET A 13 -10.23 12.68 -2.18
CA MET A 13 -11.09 11.87 -3.06
C MET A 13 -10.72 10.39 -3.02
N LEU A 14 -9.43 10.03 -2.95
CA LEU A 14 -9.01 8.65 -2.80
C LEU A 14 -9.41 8.06 -1.44
N SER A 15 -9.35 8.88 -0.38
CA SER A 15 -9.84 8.49 0.95
C SER A 15 -11.35 8.23 0.93
N ASP A 16 -12.13 9.12 0.31
CA ASP A 16 -13.58 8.98 0.18
C ASP A 16 -13.96 7.74 -0.65
N LEU A 17 -13.18 7.44 -1.71
CA LEU A 17 -13.36 6.24 -2.52
C LEU A 17 -13.06 4.95 -1.73
N LEU A 18 -12.01 4.94 -0.91
CA LEU A 18 -11.70 3.82 -0.02
C LEU A 18 -12.82 3.61 0.99
N GLU A 19 -13.32 4.68 1.61
CA GLU A 19 -14.42 4.60 2.58
C GLU A 19 -15.72 4.09 1.92
N ALA A 20 -16.04 4.59 0.73
CA ALA A 20 -17.23 4.18 -0.01
C ALA A 20 -17.16 2.71 -0.45
N LYS A 21 -15.97 2.20 -0.73
CA LYS A 21 -15.76 0.79 -1.12
C LYS A 21 -15.85 -0.13 0.09
N ASP A 22 -15.07 0.15 1.12
CA ASP A 22 -14.98 -0.67 2.32
C ASP A 22 -14.35 0.12 3.48
N ARG A 23 -15.15 0.41 4.50
CA ARG A 23 -14.68 1.11 5.69
C ARG A 23 -13.63 0.32 6.48
N GLN A 24 -13.65 -1.00 6.41
CA GLN A 24 -12.62 -1.83 7.06
C GLN A 24 -11.28 -1.68 6.36
N LEU A 25 -11.30 -1.60 5.03
CA LEU A 25 -10.11 -1.33 4.22
C LEU A 25 -9.51 0.04 4.55
N LEU A 26 -10.33 1.09 4.62
CA LEU A 26 -9.86 2.43 5.04
C LEU A 26 -9.22 2.41 6.44
N ASN A 27 -9.87 1.74 7.40
CA ASN A 27 -9.35 1.61 8.76
C ASN A 27 -8.02 0.84 8.78
N HIS A 28 -7.89 -0.23 7.99
CA HIS A 28 -6.65 -0.97 7.82
C HIS A 28 -5.54 -0.07 7.29
N CYS A 29 -5.76 0.61 6.17
CA CYS A 29 -4.80 1.53 5.54
C CYS A 29 -4.35 2.63 6.51
N SER A 30 -5.29 3.19 7.28
CA SER A 30 -4.99 4.21 8.30
C SER A 30 -4.08 3.68 9.41
N ARG A 31 -4.35 2.47 9.93
CA ARG A 31 -3.50 1.85 10.96
C ARG A 31 -2.12 1.48 10.42
N VAL A 32 -2.05 0.93 9.20
CA VAL A 32 -0.76 0.60 8.56
C VAL A 32 0.08 1.86 8.36
N SER A 33 -0.51 2.97 7.92
CA SER A 33 0.18 4.27 7.81
C SER A 33 0.70 4.74 9.17
N PHE A 34 -0.09 4.61 10.23
CA PHE A 34 0.33 4.96 11.59
C PHE A 34 1.53 4.11 12.05
N TYR A 35 1.49 2.79 11.90
CA TYR A 35 2.59 1.91 12.29
C TYR A 35 3.85 2.14 11.47
N ALA A 36 3.70 2.34 10.16
CA ALA A 36 4.83 2.68 9.29
C ALA A 36 5.51 3.97 9.72
N THR A 37 4.73 5.00 10.09
CA THR A 37 5.25 6.28 10.58
C THR A 37 5.98 6.12 11.92
N LEU A 38 5.50 5.30 12.82
CA LEU A 38 6.20 4.99 14.08
C LEU A 38 7.57 4.34 13.83
N LEU A 39 7.65 3.40 12.88
CA LEU A 39 8.92 2.79 12.47
C LEU A 39 9.86 3.82 11.84
N ALA A 40 9.36 4.66 10.93
CA ALA A 40 10.13 5.71 10.27
C ALA A 40 10.84 6.65 11.26
N ASN A 41 10.13 7.05 12.32
CA ASN A 41 10.67 7.90 13.38
C ASN A 41 11.86 7.27 14.14
N ARG A 42 11.94 5.93 14.16
CA ARG A 42 13.04 5.19 14.80
C ARG A 42 14.18 4.85 13.85
N MET A 43 13.94 4.96 12.53
CA MET A 43 14.91 4.60 11.50
C MET A 43 15.68 5.80 10.93
N ASN A 44 15.52 6.99 11.50
CA ASN A 44 16.17 8.24 11.06
C ASN A 44 15.91 8.56 9.56
N LEU A 45 14.73 8.26 9.05
CA LEU A 45 14.33 8.61 7.69
C LEU A 45 14.19 10.14 7.58
N THR A 46 14.54 10.66 6.42
CA THR A 46 14.34 12.09 6.10
C THR A 46 12.86 12.46 6.12
N LEU A 47 12.53 13.73 6.30
CA LEU A 47 11.15 14.21 6.29
C LEU A 47 10.43 13.87 4.96
N ALA A 48 11.16 13.91 3.83
CA ALA A 48 10.60 13.55 2.52
C ALA A 48 10.23 12.07 2.47
N GLU A 49 11.13 11.19 2.93
CA GLU A 49 10.85 9.74 3.02
C GLU A 49 9.71 9.42 3.97
N GLN A 50 9.63 10.10 5.13
CA GLN A 50 8.53 9.93 6.08
C GLN A 50 7.17 10.31 5.47
N LYS A 51 7.11 11.42 4.71
CA LYS A 51 5.90 11.84 4.00
C LYS A 51 5.49 10.84 2.92
N SER A 52 6.46 10.41 2.10
CA SER A 52 6.22 9.40 1.06
C SER A 52 5.78 8.08 1.67
N LEU A 53 6.37 7.67 2.79
CA LEU A 53 6.01 6.46 3.51
C LEU A 53 4.59 6.52 4.07
N ALA A 54 4.23 7.60 4.77
CA ALA A 54 2.89 7.77 5.34
C ALA A 54 1.82 7.72 4.26
N LEU A 55 2.04 8.44 3.15
CA LEU A 55 1.10 8.47 2.02
C LEU A 55 1.05 7.13 1.28
N GLY A 56 2.21 6.52 0.98
CA GLY A 56 2.28 5.22 0.33
C GLY A 56 1.64 4.10 1.17
N ALA A 57 1.87 4.12 2.48
CA ALA A 57 1.23 3.19 3.41
C ALA A 57 -0.28 3.39 3.50
N PHE A 58 -0.77 4.62 3.44
CA PHE A 58 -2.21 4.90 3.41
C PHE A 58 -2.86 4.45 2.10
N LEU A 59 -2.15 4.51 0.98
CA LEU A 59 -2.66 4.18 -0.35
C LEU A 59 -2.26 2.77 -0.82
N HIS A 60 -1.54 1.96 -0.01
CA HIS A 60 -0.95 0.71 -0.50
C HIS A 60 -1.97 -0.24 -1.14
N ASP A 61 -3.18 -0.26 -0.63
CA ASP A 61 -4.30 -1.10 -1.06
C ASP A 61 -5.30 -0.40 -2.00
N ILE A 62 -4.98 0.81 -2.50
CA ILE A 62 -5.88 1.59 -3.36
C ILE A 62 -6.33 0.84 -4.62
N GLY A 63 -5.52 -0.08 -5.11
CA GLY A 63 -5.85 -0.92 -6.26
C GLY A 63 -7.03 -1.87 -6.03
N LYS A 64 -7.41 -2.12 -4.79
CA LYS A 64 -8.58 -2.93 -4.43
C LYS A 64 -9.91 -2.22 -4.74
N ILE A 65 -9.92 -0.91 -4.95
CA ILE A 65 -11.13 -0.16 -5.32
C ILE A 65 -11.74 -0.67 -6.62
N GLY A 66 -10.89 -0.98 -7.62
CA GLY A 66 -11.34 -1.46 -8.92
C GLY A 66 -11.65 -2.94 -9.00
N SER A 67 -11.41 -3.71 -7.95
CA SER A 67 -11.68 -5.16 -7.96
C SER A 67 -13.14 -5.45 -7.67
N ASP A 68 -13.74 -6.26 -8.55
CA ASP A 68 -15.07 -6.79 -8.34
C ASP A 68 -15.01 -7.94 -7.31
N PRO A 69 -15.74 -7.88 -6.18
CA PRO A 69 -15.75 -8.95 -5.19
C PRO A 69 -16.19 -10.30 -5.77
N TYR A 70 -16.94 -10.29 -6.86
CA TYR A 70 -17.45 -11.50 -7.52
C TYR A 70 -16.53 -12.08 -8.59
N GLN A 71 -15.52 -11.31 -9.08
CA GLN A 71 -14.54 -11.82 -10.05
C GLN A 71 -13.56 -12.85 -9.45
N PHE A 72 -13.56 -13.00 -8.13
CA PHE A 72 -12.56 -13.82 -7.41
C PHE A 72 -13.17 -15.07 -6.74
N ALA A 73 -14.47 -15.32 -6.96
CA ALA A 73 -15.17 -16.47 -6.34
C ALA A 73 -14.62 -17.83 -6.80
N ASP A 74 -14.00 -17.87 -7.98
CA ASP A 74 -13.48 -19.10 -8.60
C ASP A 74 -11.93 -19.15 -8.65
N ASP A 75 -11.23 -18.14 -8.09
CA ASP A 75 -9.78 -18.13 -8.09
C ASP A 75 -9.22 -19.04 -6.99
N GLU A 76 -8.27 -19.89 -7.39
CA GLU A 76 -7.52 -20.76 -6.49
C GLU A 76 -6.88 -19.94 -5.35
N ILE A 77 -7.29 -20.22 -4.12
CA ILE A 77 -6.73 -19.57 -2.92
C ILE A 77 -5.29 -20.02 -2.78
N THR A 78 -4.35 -19.08 -2.92
CA THR A 78 -2.94 -19.37 -2.75
C THR A 78 -2.59 -19.67 -1.29
N MET A 79 -1.39 -20.23 -1.03
CA MET A 79 -0.90 -20.53 0.33
C MET A 79 -0.85 -19.29 1.25
N THR A 80 -0.97 -18.07 0.71
CA THR A 80 -1.05 -16.81 1.45
C THR A 80 -2.48 -16.43 1.83
N GLY A 81 -3.51 -17.21 1.43
CA GLY A 81 -4.91 -16.91 1.67
C GLY A 81 -5.49 -15.83 0.74
N GLU A 82 -4.73 -15.37 -0.26
CA GLU A 82 -5.18 -14.39 -1.24
C GLU A 82 -5.48 -15.05 -2.58
N SER A 83 -6.58 -14.63 -3.22
CA SER A 83 -6.90 -15.08 -4.57
C SER A 83 -5.94 -14.51 -5.61
N ALA A 84 -5.74 -15.22 -6.73
CA ALA A 84 -4.85 -14.78 -7.82
C ALA A 84 -5.26 -13.40 -8.37
N GLY A 85 -6.55 -13.10 -8.42
CA GLY A 85 -7.06 -11.79 -8.82
C GLY A 85 -6.70 -10.68 -7.84
N ASN A 86 -6.69 -10.97 -6.55
CA ASN A 86 -6.32 -10.01 -5.51
C ASN A 86 -4.83 -9.62 -5.57
N ARG A 87 -3.96 -10.48 -6.12
CA ARG A 87 -2.53 -10.20 -6.30
C ARG A 87 -2.21 -9.11 -7.32
N ARG A 88 -3.19 -8.64 -8.08
CA ARG A 88 -3.00 -7.56 -9.07
C ARG A 88 -3.15 -6.16 -8.48
N HIS A 89 -3.70 -6.03 -7.27
CA HIS A 89 -3.96 -4.71 -6.67
C HIS A 89 -2.69 -3.83 -6.51
N PRO A 90 -1.46 -4.35 -6.25
CA PRO A 90 -0.28 -3.51 -6.16
C PRO A 90 0.03 -2.80 -7.49
N GLU A 91 0.01 -3.54 -8.60
CA GLU A 91 0.24 -2.96 -9.93
C GLU A 91 -0.90 -2.02 -10.35
N GLN A 92 -2.15 -2.39 -10.08
CA GLN A 92 -3.32 -1.56 -10.38
C GLN A 92 -3.30 -0.27 -9.57
N GLY A 93 -2.97 -0.36 -8.27
CA GLY A 93 -2.84 0.80 -7.40
C GLY A 93 -1.73 1.75 -7.85
N ALA A 94 -0.55 1.23 -8.21
CA ALA A 94 0.55 2.04 -8.72
C ALA A 94 0.17 2.77 -10.01
N LYS A 95 -0.56 2.12 -10.92
CA LYS A 95 -1.09 2.75 -12.15
C LYS A 95 -2.13 3.83 -11.84
N LEU A 96 -2.97 3.62 -10.85
CA LEU A 96 -4.00 4.60 -10.42
C LEU A 96 -3.39 5.90 -9.91
N VAL A 97 -2.29 5.83 -9.15
CA VAL A 97 -1.67 7.01 -8.56
C VAL A 97 -0.66 7.71 -9.49
N LEU A 98 -0.21 7.04 -10.56
CA LEU A 98 0.79 7.57 -11.48
C LEU A 98 0.42 8.95 -12.06
N PRO A 99 -0.81 9.21 -12.54
CA PRO A 99 -1.18 10.51 -13.09
C PRO A 99 -1.31 11.63 -12.05
N LEU A 100 -1.24 11.31 -10.76
CA LEU A 100 -1.41 12.29 -9.68
C LEU A 100 -0.13 13.09 -9.38
N GLY A 101 1.00 12.76 -10.01
CA GLY A 101 2.27 13.47 -9.82
C GLY A 101 2.83 13.36 -8.39
N LEU A 102 2.51 12.26 -7.68
CA LEU A 102 3.05 11.98 -6.35
C LEU A 102 4.54 11.62 -6.42
N PRO A 103 5.30 11.75 -5.31
CA PRO A 103 6.68 11.26 -5.26
C PRO A 103 6.79 9.81 -5.75
N ALA A 104 7.84 9.48 -6.51
CA ALA A 104 8.03 8.15 -7.09
C ALA A 104 8.01 7.03 -6.05
N GLU A 105 8.50 7.31 -4.84
CA GLU A 105 8.51 6.39 -3.72
C GLU A 105 7.11 5.93 -3.31
N VAL A 106 6.09 6.78 -3.46
CA VAL A 106 4.69 6.42 -3.17
C VAL A 106 4.23 5.31 -4.11
N GLY A 107 4.47 5.46 -5.41
CA GLY A 107 4.17 4.43 -6.41
C GLY A 107 4.95 3.13 -6.17
N GLN A 108 6.22 3.23 -5.77
CA GLN A 108 7.05 2.06 -5.42
C GLN A 108 6.53 1.33 -4.18
N ILE A 109 6.11 2.06 -3.15
CA ILE A 109 5.51 1.46 -1.96
C ILE A 109 4.26 0.65 -2.37
N ILE A 110 3.37 1.25 -3.14
CA ILE A 110 2.14 0.61 -3.60
C ILE A 110 2.43 -0.62 -4.47
N ALA A 111 3.41 -0.54 -5.38
CA ALA A 111 3.77 -1.64 -6.27
C ALA A 111 4.43 -2.82 -5.54
N TYR A 112 5.19 -2.56 -4.48
CA TYR A 112 6.11 -3.54 -3.90
C TYR A 112 5.81 -3.92 -2.45
N HIS A 113 4.69 -3.48 -1.85
CA HIS A 113 4.40 -3.75 -0.43
C HIS A 113 4.16 -5.24 -0.10
N HIS A 114 3.93 -6.09 -1.10
CA HIS A 114 3.86 -7.55 -0.96
C HIS A 114 5.14 -8.28 -1.36
N GLU A 115 6.19 -7.55 -1.77
CA GLU A 115 7.49 -8.16 -1.98
C GLU A 115 8.11 -8.56 -0.64
N ARG A 116 8.85 -9.66 -0.65
CA ARG A 116 9.49 -10.23 0.54
C ARG A 116 10.99 -10.29 0.34
N TRP A 117 11.74 -10.14 1.44
CA TRP A 117 13.20 -10.17 1.44
C TRP A 117 13.80 -11.41 0.77
N ASP A 118 13.15 -12.56 0.95
CA ASP A 118 13.56 -13.86 0.42
C ASP A 118 13.16 -14.11 -1.05
N GLY A 119 12.42 -13.18 -1.66
CA GLY A 119 11.91 -13.31 -3.04
C GLY A 119 10.64 -14.15 -3.18
N SER A 120 10.04 -14.58 -2.06
CA SER A 120 8.77 -15.32 -2.09
C SER A 120 7.54 -14.40 -2.24
N GLY A 121 7.78 -13.09 -2.34
CA GLY A 121 6.73 -12.09 -2.51
C GLY A 121 6.24 -11.93 -3.95
N TYR A 122 5.39 -10.95 -4.17
CA TYR A 122 4.81 -10.63 -5.48
C TYR A 122 4.67 -9.11 -5.65
N PRO A 123 4.47 -8.57 -6.85
CA PRO A 123 4.25 -9.26 -8.14
C PRO A 123 5.53 -9.70 -8.86
N PHE A 124 6.72 -9.18 -8.51
CA PHE A 124 7.95 -9.36 -9.30
C PHE A 124 8.94 -10.36 -8.69
N GLY A 125 8.74 -10.79 -7.43
CA GLY A 125 9.67 -11.69 -6.73
C GLY A 125 11.03 -11.05 -6.46
N LEU A 126 11.04 -9.73 -6.14
CA LEU A 126 12.26 -9.00 -5.82
C LEU A 126 12.90 -9.58 -4.56
N GLN A 127 14.25 -9.56 -4.52
CA GLN A 127 15.00 -10.12 -3.41
C GLN A 127 15.88 -9.06 -2.74
N LYS A 128 16.03 -9.20 -1.44
CA LYS A 128 16.98 -8.42 -0.62
C LYS A 128 16.81 -6.91 -0.86
N GLU A 129 17.90 -6.22 -1.18
CA GLU A 129 17.95 -4.78 -1.44
C GLU A 129 17.18 -4.37 -2.72
N GLY A 130 16.83 -5.32 -3.59
CA GLY A 130 15.96 -5.06 -4.73
C GLY A 130 14.54 -4.64 -4.31
N VAL A 131 14.11 -5.01 -3.09
CA VAL A 131 12.86 -4.51 -2.50
C VAL A 131 13.11 -3.13 -1.89
N PRO A 132 12.46 -2.04 -2.35
CA PRO A 132 12.64 -0.70 -1.80
C PRO A 132 12.44 -0.66 -0.28
N GLN A 133 13.29 0.06 0.44
CA GLN A 133 13.25 0.12 1.91
C GLN A 133 11.87 0.53 2.44
N LEU A 134 11.25 1.55 1.85
CA LEU A 134 9.94 2.03 2.30
C LEU A 134 8.85 0.99 2.07
N ALA A 135 8.91 0.20 1.00
CA ALA A 135 7.99 -0.91 0.77
C ALA A 135 8.16 -2.02 1.80
N ARG A 136 9.40 -2.33 2.23
CA ARG A 136 9.66 -3.30 3.31
C ARG A 136 9.07 -2.85 4.65
N ILE A 137 9.12 -1.55 4.95
CA ILE A 137 8.51 -0.98 6.17
C ILE A 137 6.99 -1.18 6.12
N VAL A 138 6.34 -0.91 4.99
CA VAL A 138 4.89 -1.10 4.82
C VAL A 138 4.52 -2.58 4.89
N CYS A 139 5.30 -3.48 4.28
CA CYS A 139 5.12 -4.93 4.39
C CYS A 139 5.11 -5.39 5.87
N LEU A 140 6.04 -4.89 6.67
CA LEU A 140 6.10 -5.19 8.11
C LEU A 140 4.90 -4.62 8.87
N ALA A 141 4.55 -3.36 8.60
CA ALA A 141 3.44 -2.67 9.28
C ALA A 141 2.09 -3.35 9.00
N GLN A 142 1.81 -3.74 7.76
CA GLN A 142 0.57 -4.45 7.41
C GLN A 142 0.53 -5.86 8.02
N THR A 143 1.65 -6.59 8.04
CA THR A 143 1.72 -7.92 8.67
C THR A 143 1.41 -7.82 10.17
N PHE A 144 1.91 -6.79 10.83
CA PHE A 144 1.60 -6.52 12.24
C PHE A 144 0.12 -6.20 12.46
N ASP A 145 -0.49 -5.38 11.60
CA ASP A 145 -1.91 -5.02 11.70
C ASP A 145 -2.81 -6.25 11.51
N ILE A 146 -2.54 -7.09 10.51
CA ILE A 146 -3.26 -8.34 10.26
C ILE A 146 -3.12 -9.30 11.44
N GLY A 147 -1.91 -9.47 11.98
CA GLY A 147 -1.66 -10.33 13.13
C GLY A 147 -2.44 -9.91 14.38
N ARG A 148 -2.66 -8.61 14.60
CA ARG A 148 -3.47 -8.10 15.72
C ARG A 148 -4.96 -8.38 15.58
N ALA A 149 -5.47 -8.51 14.36
CA ALA A 149 -6.89 -8.78 14.13
C ALA A 149 -7.27 -10.24 14.48
N HIS A 150 -6.28 -11.11 14.69
CA HIS A 150 -6.48 -12.53 15.01
C HIS A 150 -6.17 -12.89 16.48
N VAL A 151 -5.92 -11.88 17.33
CA VAL A 151 -5.75 -11.99 18.78
C VAL A 151 -6.92 -11.31 19.47
#